data_3a9c6ddb6c8e0510f377e2412dec9091
#
_entry.id   3a9c6ddb6c8e0510f377e2412dec9091
#
_cell.length_a   1.000
_cell.length_b   1.000
_cell.length_c   1.000
_cell.angle_alpha   90.00
_cell.angle_beta   90.00
_cell.angle_gamma   90.00
#
_symmetry.space_group_name_H-M   'P 1'
#
loop_
_entity.id
_entity.type
_entity.pdbx_description
1 polymer ?
#
loop_
_entity_poly.entity_id
_entity_poly.type
_entity_poly.pdbx_seq_one_letter_code
_entity_poly.pdbx_strand_id
1 'polypeptide(L)'
;MLNNISIKVKLISLCIIIIISYLSILTVELISIKKVDKLSTIQNEIQQLQIQQLELRKNEKDFLSRKDLKYSNNFKESISKIEKIILILNEDFTTFNLDKNELNNYQNIIKDYSSIFINIVVLQQKIGLTPEDGLYGTLRDSVHSVQDFAKKSNDNYLLALVYDLRKQEKDFMLRYDEKYVENFNKIILKLEKDEKYKELNPLISTYKTSFLNLVSSEKEKGFNENSGLMKQMRDIVHKSAKSQEILTKEID
;
A
#
# COMPACT_ATOMS: atom_id res chain seq x y z
N MET A 1 10.14 -33.04 -69.17
CA MET A 1 9.05 -33.93 -68.70
C MET A 1 7.64 -33.34 -68.76
N LEU A 2 7.41 -32.08 -69.01
CA LEU A 2 6.06 -31.45 -69.04
C LEU A 2 5.38 -31.47 -70.45
N ASN A 3 6.08 -31.91 -71.51
CA ASN A 3 5.55 -31.82 -72.91
C ASN A 3 4.56 -32.92 -73.31
N ASN A 4 4.47 -34.00 -72.54
CA ASN A 4 3.59 -35.15 -72.90
C ASN A 4 2.30 -35.23 -72.05
N ILE A 5 1.94 -34.20 -71.33
CA ILE A 5 0.72 -34.17 -70.50
C ILE A 5 -0.39 -33.50 -71.30
N SER A 6 -1.57 -34.12 -71.31
CA SER A 6 -2.73 -33.55 -72.02
C SER A 6 -3.12 -32.18 -71.47
N ILE A 7 -3.61 -31.28 -72.31
CA ILE A 7 -4.08 -29.94 -71.92
C ILE A 7 -5.10 -30.00 -70.76
N LYS A 8 -5.96 -30.99 -70.74
CA LYS A 8 -6.99 -31.22 -69.72
C LYS A 8 -6.31 -31.46 -68.31
N VAL A 9 -5.25 -32.27 -68.27
CA VAL A 9 -4.54 -32.56 -67.01
C VAL A 9 -3.76 -31.32 -66.50
N LYS A 10 -3.15 -30.55 -67.44
CA LYS A 10 -2.49 -29.27 -67.04
C LYS A 10 -3.48 -28.27 -66.45
N LEU A 11 -4.71 -28.19 -67.04
CA LEU A 11 -5.75 -27.28 -66.53
C LEU A 11 -6.25 -27.70 -65.14
N ILE A 12 -6.49 -29.00 -64.96
CA ILE A 12 -6.92 -29.56 -63.68
C ILE A 12 -5.81 -29.34 -62.58
N SER A 13 -4.55 -29.61 -62.92
CA SER A 13 -3.45 -29.38 -61.97
C SER A 13 -3.29 -27.92 -61.58
N LEU A 14 -3.50 -26.98 -62.54
CA LEU A 14 -3.50 -25.55 -62.24
C LEU A 14 -4.65 -25.16 -61.28
N CYS A 15 -5.86 -25.65 -61.51
CA CYS A 15 -6.98 -25.41 -60.60
C CYS A 15 -6.72 -25.95 -59.18
N ILE A 16 -6.14 -27.15 -59.08
CA ILE A 16 -5.78 -27.75 -57.79
C ILE A 16 -4.74 -26.88 -57.04
N ILE A 17 -3.72 -26.38 -57.72
CA ILE A 17 -2.69 -25.49 -57.15
C ILE A 17 -3.34 -24.20 -56.66
N ILE A 18 -4.23 -23.60 -57.41
CA ILE A 18 -4.97 -22.39 -57.01
C ILE A 18 -5.82 -22.65 -55.76
N ILE A 19 -6.55 -23.76 -55.71
CA ILE A 19 -7.37 -24.13 -54.56
C ILE A 19 -6.50 -24.34 -53.31
N ILE A 20 -5.37 -25.06 -53.42
CA ILE A 20 -4.44 -25.29 -52.30
C ILE A 20 -3.85 -23.97 -51.82
N SER A 21 -3.42 -23.07 -52.73
CA SER A 21 -2.89 -21.77 -52.33
C SER A 21 -3.93 -20.91 -51.64
N TYR A 22 -5.18 -20.91 -52.09
CA TYR A 22 -6.28 -20.19 -51.46
C TYR A 22 -6.59 -20.73 -50.06
N LEU A 23 -6.66 -22.06 -49.91
CA LEU A 23 -6.85 -22.70 -48.60
C LEU A 23 -5.69 -22.41 -47.63
N SER A 24 -4.45 -22.37 -48.12
CA SER A 24 -3.30 -22.02 -47.30
C SER A 24 -3.36 -20.56 -46.80
N ILE A 25 -3.76 -19.62 -47.65
CA ILE A 25 -3.96 -18.22 -47.28
C ILE A 25 -5.06 -18.09 -46.21
N LEU A 26 -6.22 -18.74 -46.42
CA LEU A 26 -7.33 -18.75 -45.47
C LEU A 26 -6.90 -19.30 -44.09
N THR A 27 -6.11 -20.37 -44.05
CA THR A 27 -5.62 -20.93 -42.77
C THR A 27 -4.70 -19.98 -42.06
N VAL A 28 -3.77 -19.31 -42.76
CA VAL A 28 -2.89 -18.30 -42.19
C VAL A 28 -3.68 -17.09 -41.65
N GLU A 29 -4.70 -16.64 -42.42
CA GLU A 29 -5.57 -15.54 -42.01
C GLU A 29 -6.34 -15.87 -40.73
N LEU A 30 -6.97 -17.05 -40.65
CA LEU A 30 -7.70 -17.49 -39.44
C LEU A 30 -6.80 -17.61 -38.20
N ILE A 31 -5.56 -18.10 -38.38
CA ILE A 31 -4.59 -18.17 -37.28
C ILE A 31 -4.19 -16.74 -36.83
N SER A 32 -3.94 -15.84 -37.77
CA SER A 32 -3.58 -14.47 -37.52
C SER A 32 -4.67 -13.70 -36.76
N ILE A 33 -5.95 -13.84 -37.19
CA ILE A 33 -7.10 -13.22 -36.52
C ILE A 33 -7.17 -13.69 -35.05
N LYS A 34 -7.12 -15.04 -34.84
CA LYS A 34 -7.14 -15.57 -33.46
C LYS A 34 -5.99 -15.04 -32.58
N LYS A 35 -4.81 -14.86 -33.15
CA LYS A 35 -3.66 -14.31 -32.43
C LYS A 35 -3.88 -12.84 -32.08
N VAL A 36 -4.40 -12.02 -32.98
CA VAL A 36 -4.71 -10.62 -32.74
C VAL A 36 -5.79 -10.46 -31.67
N ASP A 37 -6.89 -11.23 -31.76
CA ASP A 37 -7.97 -11.20 -30.77
C ASP A 37 -7.43 -11.52 -29.36
N LYS A 38 -6.53 -12.48 -29.27
CA LYS A 38 -5.97 -12.87 -27.98
C LYS A 38 -5.00 -11.84 -27.42
N LEU A 39 -4.16 -11.23 -28.25
CA LEU A 39 -3.29 -10.12 -27.84
C LEU A 39 -4.12 -8.93 -27.33
N SER A 40 -5.23 -8.62 -28.00
CA SER A 40 -6.19 -7.61 -27.54
C SER A 40 -6.77 -7.95 -26.14
N THR A 41 -7.03 -9.24 -25.88
CA THR A 41 -7.49 -9.70 -24.56
C THR A 41 -6.40 -9.44 -23.50
N ILE A 42 -5.14 -9.78 -23.78
CA ILE A 42 -4.00 -9.53 -22.87
C ILE A 42 -3.84 -8.02 -22.59
N GLN A 43 -3.94 -7.18 -23.61
CA GLN A 43 -3.91 -5.72 -23.42
C GLN A 43 -5.04 -5.24 -22.48
N ASN A 44 -6.26 -5.76 -22.66
CA ASN A 44 -7.38 -5.43 -21.77
C ASN A 44 -7.12 -5.87 -20.33
N GLU A 45 -6.55 -7.06 -20.09
CA GLU A 45 -6.21 -7.52 -18.73
C GLU A 45 -5.13 -6.63 -18.09
N ILE A 46 -4.14 -6.18 -18.85
CA ILE A 46 -3.12 -5.23 -18.35
C ILE A 46 -3.75 -3.87 -18.01
N GLN A 47 -4.70 -3.39 -18.80
CA GLN A 47 -5.45 -2.18 -18.46
C GLN A 47 -6.28 -2.37 -17.18
N GLN A 48 -6.87 -3.55 -16.96
CA GLN A 48 -7.55 -3.87 -15.71
C GLN A 48 -6.60 -3.87 -14.51
N LEU A 49 -5.36 -4.38 -14.65
CA LEU A 49 -4.33 -4.23 -13.60
C LEU A 49 -4.12 -2.75 -13.24
N GLN A 50 -4.06 -1.86 -14.23
CA GLN A 50 -3.89 -0.43 -14.01
C GLN A 50 -5.05 0.17 -13.21
N ILE A 51 -6.27 -0.17 -13.56
CA ILE A 51 -7.46 0.28 -12.85
C ILE A 51 -7.43 -0.20 -11.38
N GLN A 52 -7.12 -1.48 -11.15
CA GLN A 52 -7.05 -2.01 -9.79
C GLN A 52 -5.91 -1.40 -8.98
N GLN A 53 -4.79 -1.07 -9.60
CA GLN A 53 -3.68 -0.37 -8.93
C GLN A 53 -4.10 1.05 -8.51
N LEU A 54 -4.86 1.77 -9.32
CA LEU A 54 -5.40 3.08 -8.96
C LEU A 54 -6.41 2.97 -7.79
N GLU A 55 -7.23 1.93 -7.77
CA GLU A 55 -8.13 1.65 -6.64
C GLU A 55 -7.35 1.32 -5.34
N LEU A 56 -6.23 0.58 -5.42
CA LEU A 56 -5.34 0.38 -4.27
C LEU A 56 -4.86 1.73 -3.72
N ARG A 57 -4.36 2.60 -4.59
CA ARG A 57 -3.85 3.93 -4.20
C ARG A 57 -4.93 4.80 -3.57
N LYS A 58 -6.13 4.79 -4.13
CA LYS A 58 -7.28 5.51 -3.59
C LYS A 58 -7.62 5.02 -2.18
N ASN A 59 -7.78 3.70 -2.01
CA ASN A 59 -8.14 3.10 -0.72
C ASN A 59 -7.03 3.29 0.33
N GLU A 60 -5.76 3.22 -0.05
CA GLU A 60 -4.63 3.58 0.81
C GLU A 60 -4.75 5.01 1.34
N LYS A 61 -4.92 5.99 0.45
CA LYS A 61 -5.03 7.41 0.82
C LYS A 61 -6.27 7.70 1.66
N ASP A 62 -7.39 7.09 1.32
CA ASP A 62 -8.62 7.23 2.08
C ASP A 62 -8.47 6.63 3.49
N PHE A 63 -7.81 5.47 3.64
CA PHE A 63 -7.50 4.90 4.95
C PHE A 63 -6.60 5.83 5.79
N LEU A 64 -5.50 6.31 5.21
CA LEU A 64 -4.57 7.20 5.90
C LEU A 64 -5.22 8.50 6.37
N SER A 65 -6.15 9.04 5.58
CA SER A 65 -6.87 10.26 5.89
C SER A 65 -7.99 10.06 6.91
N ARG A 66 -8.77 8.98 6.75
CA ARG A 66 -10.04 8.78 7.49
C ARG A 66 -9.93 7.77 8.61
N LYS A 67 -8.88 6.94 8.64
CA LYS A 67 -8.65 5.85 9.61
C LYS A 67 -9.83 4.87 9.73
N ASP A 68 -10.59 4.67 8.64
CA ASP A 68 -11.74 3.78 8.59
C ASP A 68 -11.36 2.45 7.92
N LEU A 69 -11.54 1.33 8.63
CA LEU A 69 -11.17 -0.01 8.21
C LEU A 69 -11.86 -0.47 6.94
N LYS A 70 -12.98 0.15 6.53
CA LYS A 70 -13.63 -0.18 5.25
C LYS A 70 -12.68 0.02 4.07
N TYR A 71 -11.80 1.01 4.10
CA TYR A 71 -10.82 1.24 3.04
C TYR A 71 -9.72 0.18 3.03
N SER A 72 -9.35 -0.35 4.20
CA SER A 72 -8.47 -1.51 4.29
C SER A 72 -9.10 -2.77 3.68
N ASN A 73 -10.39 -2.98 3.88
CA ASN A 73 -11.12 -4.09 3.26
C ASN A 73 -11.22 -3.93 1.74
N ASN A 74 -11.58 -2.73 1.26
CA ASN A 74 -11.61 -2.43 -0.18
C ASN A 74 -10.23 -2.62 -0.83
N PHE A 75 -9.16 -2.25 -0.13
CA PHE A 75 -7.78 -2.48 -0.59
C PHE A 75 -7.51 -3.98 -0.78
N LYS A 76 -7.88 -4.83 0.19
CA LYS A 76 -7.74 -6.29 0.10
C LYS A 76 -8.55 -6.88 -1.06
N GLU A 77 -9.74 -6.37 -1.32
CA GLU A 77 -10.54 -6.79 -2.48
C GLU A 77 -9.85 -6.45 -3.80
N SER A 78 -9.24 -5.27 -3.92
CA SER A 78 -8.46 -4.89 -5.10
C SER A 78 -7.22 -5.77 -5.27
N ILE A 79 -6.52 -6.13 -4.19
CA ILE A 79 -5.42 -7.12 -4.23
C ILE A 79 -5.92 -8.45 -4.79
N SER A 80 -7.04 -8.98 -4.30
CA SER A 80 -7.61 -10.25 -4.79
C SER A 80 -7.97 -10.19 -6.27
N LYS A 81 -8.43 -9.06 -6.78
CA LYS A 81 -8.71 -8.87 -8.22
C LYS A 81 -7.40 -8.86 -9.03
N ILE A 82 -6.37 -8.15 -8.56
CA ILE A 82 -5.05 -8.13 -9.19
C ILE A 82 -4.47 -9.54 -9.27
N GLU A 83 -4.52 -10.32 -8.19
CA GLU A 83 -4.02 -11.70 -8.17
C GLU A 83 -4.73 -12.58 -9.21
N LYS A 84 -6.04 -12.44 -9.37
CA LYS A 84 -6.81 -13.17 -10.41
C LYS A 84 -6.39 -12.77 -11.83
N ILE A 85 -6.20 -11.48 -12.09
CA ILE A 85 -5.75 -11.00 -13.39
C ILE A 85 -4.33 -11.53 -13.69
N ILE A 86 -3.43 -11.49 -12.71
CA ILE A 86 -2.07 -12.04 -12.86
C ILE A 86 -2.10 -13.53 -13.20
N LEU A 87 -3.01 -14.32 -12.61
CA LEU A 87 -3.16 -15.74 -12.93
C LEU A 87 -3.54 -15.93 -14.40
N ILE A 88 -4.54 -15.17 -14.90
CA ILE A 88 -4.96 -15.20 -16.31
C ILE A 88 -3.79 -14.83 -17.23
N LEU A 89 -3.10 -13.72 -16.93
CA LEU A 89 -1.96 -13.28 -17.71
C LEU A 89 -0.81 -14.30 -17.71
N ASN A 90 -0.57 -15.01 -16.60
CA ASN A 90 0.44 -16.06 -16.54
C ASN A 90 0.14 -17.24 -17.47
N GLU A 91 -1.12 -17.64 -17.59
CA GLU A 91 -1.56 -18.68 -18.53
C GLU A 91 -1.41 -18.22 -19.98
N ASP A 92 -1.83 -16.98 -20.26
CA ASP A 92 -1.74 -16.40 -21.59
C ASP A 92 -0.29 -16.21 -22.05
N PHE A 93 0.58 -15.67 -21.18
CA PHE A 93 2.01 -15.51 -21.49
C PHE A 93 2.70 -16.85 -21.76
N THR A 94 2.28 -17.93 -21.06
CA THR A 94 2.77 -19.29 -21.35
C THR A 94 2.32 -19.74 -22.74
N THR A 95 1.04 -19.56 -23.04
CA THR A 95 0.44 -20.01 -24.30
C THR A 95 1.06 -19.33 -25.52
N PHE A 96 1.41 -18.04 -25.40
CA PHE A 96 1.99 -17.24 -26.47
C PHE A 96 3.54 -17.16 -26.41
N ASN A 97 4.16 -17.87 -25.48
CA ASN A 97 5.62 -17.86 -25.27
C ASN A 97 6.17 -16.43 -25.09
N LEU A 98 5.43 -15.59 -24.33
CA LEU A 98 5.84 -14.24 -23.96
C LEU A 98 6.76 -14.29 -22.72
N ASP A 99 7.61 -13.27 -22.58
CA ASP A 99 8.47 -13.15 -21.40
C ASP A 99 7.61 -12.82 -20.15
N LYS A 100 7.85 -13.55 -19.06
CA LYS A 100 7.14 -13.41 -17.78
C LYS A 100 7.90 -12.62 -16.73
N ASN A 101 9.12 -12.20 -17.04
CA ASN A 101 10.00 -11.59 -16.04
C ASN A 101 9.35 -10.37 -15.40
N GLU A 102 8.78 -9.46 -16.21
CA GLU A 102 8.17 -8.25 -15.68
C GLU A 102 6.82 -8.53 -14.99
N LEU A 103 6.03 -9.49 -15.47
CA LEU A 103 4.80 -9.91 -14.79
C LEU A 103 5.09 -10.49 -13.40
N ASN A 104 6.12 -11.32 -13.27
CA ASN A 104 6.56 -11.86 -11.98
C ASN A 104 7.11 -10.76 -11.06
N ASN A 105 7.87 -9.83 -11.62
CA ASN A 105 8.37 -8.65 -10.90
C ASN A 105 7.20 -7.81 -10.35
N TYR A 106 6.22 -7.50 -11.20
CA TYR A 106 5.01 -6.79 -10.79
C TYR A 106 4.25 -7.51 -9.68
N GLN A 107 4.07 -8.83 -9.79
CA GLN A 107 3.44 -9.64 -8.76
C GLN A 107 4.14 -9.52 -7.39
N ASN A 108 5.47 -9.58 -7.38
CA ASN A 108 6.24 -9.42 -6.14
C ASN A 108 6.09 -8.01 -5.54
N ILE A 109 6.15 -6.99 -6.37
CA ILE A 109 5.94 -5.59 -5.96
C ILE A 109 4.56 -5.41 -5.31
N ILE A 110 3.51 -5.99 -5.89
CA ILE A 110 2.13 -5.91 -5.34
C ILE A 110 2.02 -6.65 -4.00
N LYS A 111 2.69 -7.79 -3.83
CA LYS A 111 2.76 -8.50 -2.54
C LYS A 111 3.44 -7.65 -1.47
N ASP A 112 4.57 -7.04 -1.79
CA ASP A 112 5.29 -6.14 -0.88
C ASP A 112 4.43 -4.92 -0.52
N TYR A 113 3.75 -4.32 -1.50
CA TYR A 113 2.82 -3.21 -1.28
C TYR A 113 1.70 -3.59 -0.31
N SER A 114 1.08 -4.76 -0.53
CA SER A 114 0.04 -5.28 0.35
C SER A 114 0.55 -5.48 1.78
N SER A 115 1.73 -6.07 1.94
CA SER A 115 2.34 -6.32 3.24
C SER A 115 2.61 -5.01 4.00
N ILE A 116 3.23 -4.03 3.35
CA ILE A 116 3.54 -2.73 3.98
C ILE A 116 2.25 -2.02 4.38
N PHE A 117 1.23 -2.00 3.51
CA PHE A 117 -0.05 -1.36 3.83
C PHE A 117 -0.75 -2.03 5.01
N ILE A 118 -0.79 -3.37 5.06
CA ILE A 118 -1.37 -4.11 6.19
C ILE A 118 -0.63 -3.78 7.49
N ASN A 119 0.69 -3.69 7.48
CA ASN A 119 1.48 -3.30 8.65
C ASN A 119 1.12 -1.88 9.12
N ILE A 120 0.93 -0.94 8.20
CA ILE A 120 0.47 0.43 8.53
C ILE A 120 -0.93 0.38 9.17
N VAL A 121 -1.85 -0.43 8.64
CA VAL A 121 -3.21 -0.58 9.18
C VAL A 121 -3.16 -1.13 10.61
N VAL A 122 -2.40 -2.19 10.85
CA VAL A 122 -2.23 -2.80 12.18
C VAL A 122 -1.62 -1.81 13.16
N LEU A 123 -0.59 -1.08 12.73
CA LEU A 123 0.05 -0.07 13.57
C LEU A 123 -0.89 1.12 13.85
N GLN A 124 -1.70 1.55 12.87
CA GLN A 124 -2.71 2.58 13.08
C GLN A 124 -3.82 2.13 14.04
N GLN A 125 -4.23 0.85 14.00
CA GLN A 125 -5.16 0.30 15.00
C GLN A 125 -4.56 0.31 16.40
N LYS A 126 -3.28 -0.03 16.55
CA LYS A 126 -2.55 0.07 17.83
C LYS A 126 -2.48 1.51 18.32
N ILE A 127 -2.19 2.47 17.46
CA ILE A 127 -2.16 3.91 17.79
C ILE A 127 -3.55 4.39 18.20
N GLY A 128 -4.58 3.97 17.48
CA GLY A 128 -5.98 4.34 17.63
C GLY A 128 -6.59 4.83 16.32
N LEU A 129 -7.78 4.36 16.02
CA LEU A 129 -8.58 4.85 14.89
C LEU A 129 -9.35 6.12 15.27
N THR A 130 -9.69 6.25 16.56
CA THR A 130 -10.33 7.42 17.16
C THR A 130 -9.48 7.97 18.33
N PRO A 131 -9.76 9.17 18.83
CA PRO A 131 -9.06 9.73 20.01
C PRO A 131 -9.26 8.94 21.31
N GLU A 132 -10.24 8.07 21.36
CA GLU A 132 -10.61 7.25 22.52
C GLU A 132 -9.98 5.85 22.46
N ASP A 133 -9.42 5.45 21.29
CA ASP A 133 -8.91 4.10 21.07
C ASP A 133 -7.39 3.98 21.26
N GLY A 134 -6.94 2.75 21.50
CA GLY A 134 -5.54 2.36 21.46
C GLY A 134 -4.62 3.22 22.33
N LEU A 135 -3.48 3.61 21.83
CA LEU A 135 -2.52 4.45 22.54
C LEU A 135 -3.04 5.88 22.77
N TYR A 136 -3.90 6.40 21.89
CA TYR A 136 -4.54 7.72 22.11
C TYR A 136 -5.44 7.68 23.35
N GLY A 137 -6.30 6.65 23.48
CA GLY A 137 -7.16 6.48 24.65
C GLY A 137 -6.35 6.31 25.94
N THR A 138 -5.36 5.40 25.92
CA THR A 138 -4.47 5.17 27.07
C THR A 138 -3.73 6.44 27.51
N LEU A 139 -3.21 7.20 26.55
CA LEU A 139 -2.56 8.48 26.85
C LEU A 139 -3.53 9.47 27.45
N ARG A 140 -4.73 9.60 26.89
CA ARG A 140 -5.78 10.49 27.39
C ARG A 140 -6.14 10.20 28.85
N ASP A 141 -6.34 8.93 29.20
CA ASP A 141 -6.70 8.51 30.56
C ASP A 141 -5.58 8.82 31.55
N SER A 142 -4.31 8.55 31.17
CA SER A 142 -3.15 8.86 32.02
C SER A 142 -3.01 10.37 32.26
N VAL A 143 -3.26 11.18 31.22
CA VAL A 143 -3.26 12.64 31.34
C VAL A 143 -4.34 13.15 32.28
N HIS A 144 -5.58 12.63 32.17
CA HIS A 144 -6.67 13.04 33.06
C HIS A 144 -6.34 12.71 34.53
N SER A 145 -5.76 11.54 34.79
CA SER A 145 -5.35 11.15 36.15
C SER A 145 -4.33 12.11 36.75
N VAL A 146 -3.31 12.53 35.98
CA VAL A 146 -2.29 13.51 36.43
C VAL A 146 -2.92 14.90 36.64
N GLN A 147 -3.80 15.34 35.73
CA GLN A 147 -4.48 16.64 35.86
C GLN A 147 -5.40 16.72 37.09
N ASP A 148 -6.14 15.65 37.36
CA ASP A 148 -7.08 15.61 38.47
C ASP A 148 -6.33 15.62 39.82
N PHE A 149 -5.20 14.92 39.88
CA PHE A 149 -4.29 15.01 41.04
C PHE A 149 -3.79 16.45 41.24
N ALA A 150 -3.27 17.09 40.18
CA ALA A 150 -2.73 18.45 40.25
C ALA A 150 -3.80 19.49 40.67
N LYS A 151 -5.03 19.35 40.16
CA LYS A 151 -6.16 20.21 40.55
C LYS A 151 -6.52 20.06 42.03
N LYS A 152 -6.54 18.82 42.55
CA LYS A 152 -6.88 18.51 43.95
C LYS A 152 -5.81 18.93 44.93
N SER A 153 -4.55 19.05 44.51
CA SER A 153 -3.43 19.46 45.35
C SER A 153 -3.44 20.95 45.73
N ASN A 154 -4.25 21.78 45.05
CA ASN A 154 -4.24 23.25 45.17
C ASN A 154 -2.85 23.88 44.96
N ASP A 155 -1.95 23.21 44.24
CA ASP A 155 -0.63 23.68 43.91
C ASP A 155 -0.59 24.27 42.51
N ASN A 156 -0.62 25.60 42.41
CA ASN A 156 -0.61 26.29 41.12
C ASN A 156 0.67 26.03 40.30
N TYR A 157 1.80 25.80 40.98
CA TYR A 157 3.05 25.49 40.28
C TYR A 157 3.01 24.08 39.65
N LEU A 158 2.53 23.08 40.40
CA LEU A 158 2.29 21.75 39.87
C LEU A 158 1.32 21.79 38.68
N LEU A 159 0.23 22.51 38.82
CA LEU A 159 -0.78 22.64 37.75
C LEU A 159 -0.17 23.27 36.50
N ALA A 160 0.66 24.29 36.63
CA ALA A 160 1.37 24.93 35.52
C ALA A 160 2.31 23.92 34.80
N LEU A 161 3.09 23.11 35.57
CA LEU A 161 3.95 22.05 34.95
C LEU A 161 3.15 20.98 34.22
N VAL A 162 2.01 20.58 34.76
CA VAL A 162 1.12 19.60 34.10
C VAL A 162 0.52 20.17 32.79
N TYR A 163 0.15 21.45 32.77
CA TYR A 163 -0.30 22.11 31.54
C TYR A 163 0.83 22.24 30.51
N ASP A 164 2.08 22.48 30.96
CA ASP A 164 3.22 22.52 30.03
C ASP A 164 3.53 21.13 29.47
N LEU A 165 3.46 20.04 30.27
CA LEU A 165 3.52 18.67 29.76
C LEU A 165 2.48 18.43 28.63
N ARG A 166 1.22 18.82 28.91
CA ARG A 166 0.16 18.69 27.90
C ARG A 166 0.41 19.49 26.63
N LYS A 167 0.98 20.69 26.78
CA LYS A 167 1.37 21.52 25.64
C LYS A 167 2.42 20.78 24.80
N GLN A 168 3.48 20.25 25.42
CA GLN A 168 4.52 19.51 24.70
C GLN A 168 3.92 18.27 23.98
N GLU A 169 3.05 17.52 24.66
CA GLU A 169 2.32 16.38 24.05
C GLU A 169 1.54 16.82 22.80
N LYS A 170 0.71 17.87 22.91
CA LYS A 170 -0.12 18.35 21.80
C LYS A 170 0.71 18.94 20.66
N ASP A 171 1.76 19.70 20.99
CA ASP A 171 2.68 20.24 20.00
C ASP A 171 3.42 19.12 19.25
N PHE A 172 3.81 18.01 19.94
CA PHE A 172 4.34 16.82 19.27
C PHE A 172 3.31 16.20 18.31
N MET A 173 2.10 15.96 18.78
CA MET A 173 1.04 15.33 17.94
C MET A 173 0.69 16.16 16.69
N LEU A 174 0.86 17.49 16.76
CA LEU A 174 0.61 18.39 15.64
C LEU A 174 1.78 18.49 14.65
N ARG A 175 3.02 18.43 15.16
CA ARG A 175 4.22 18.82 14.39
C ARG A 175 5.21 17.69 14.18
N TYR A 176 5.08 16.60 14.97
CA TYR A 176 5.97 15.44 14.93
C TYR A 176 7.46 15.81 15.08
N ASP A 177 7.78 16.85 15.89
CA ASP A 177 9.14 17.32 16.13
C ASP A 177 9.65 16.77 17.47
N GLU A 178 10.80 16.10 17.45
CA GLU A 178 11.39 15.43 18.63
C GLU A 178 11.73 16.41 19.77
N LYS A 179 11.93 17.71 19.48
CA LYS A 179 12.17 18.72 20.53
C LYS A 179 11.05 18.76 21.59
N TYR A 180 9.81 18.47 21.20
CA TYR A 180 8.70 18.43 22.15
C TYR A 180 8.76 17.22 23.07
N VAL A 181 9.27 16.09 22.58
CA VAL A 181 9.55 14.89 23.40
C VAL A 181 10.67 15.17 24.39
N GLU A 182 11.74 15.85 23.97
CA GLU A 182 12.84 16.25 24.85
C GLU A 182 12.35 17.22 25.94
N ASN A 183 11.56 18.23 25.58
CA ASN A 183 11.01 19.19 26.55
C ASN A 183 10.04 18.50 27.51
N PHE A 184 9.19 17.60 27.02
CA PHE A 184 8.33 16.78 27.88
C PHE A 184 9.16 16.00 28.90
N ASN A 185 10.23 15.31 28.49
CA ASN A 185 11.08 14.54 29.35
C ASN A 185 11.80 15.42 30.39
N LYS A 186 12.21 16.66 30.04
CA LYS A 186 12.80 17.60 30.99
C LYS A 186 11.83 17.97 32.13
N ILE A 187 10.54 18.17 31.78
CA ILE A 187 9.52 18.48 32.79
C ILE A 187 9.24 17.27 33.68
N ILE A 188 9.15 16.07 33.08
CA ILE A 188 9.00 14.80 33.81
C ILE A 188 10.13 14.63 34.83
N LEU A 189 11.39 14.79 34.39
CA LEU A 189 12.56 14.67 35.29
C LEU A 189 12.53 15.67 36.44
N LYS A 190 12.01 16.89 36.23
CA LYS A 190 11.84 17.89 37.26
C LYS A 190 10.81 17.46 38.31
N LEU A 191 9.69 16.90 37.89
CA LEU A 191 8.65 16.36 38.76
C LEU A 191 9.12 15.13 39.55
N GLU A 192 9.79 14.17 38.86
CA GLU A 192 10.31 12.94 39.48
C GLU A 192 11.39 13.22 40.57
N LYS A 193 12.17 14.30 40.46
CA LYS A 193 13.22 14.66 41.41
C LYS A 193 12.74 15.46 42.61
N ASP A 194 11.55 16.03 42.56
CA ASP A 194 11.01 16.86 43.63
C ASP A 194 10.25 15.99 44.63
N GLU A 195 10.83 15.81 45.82
CA GLU A 195 10.21 15.03 46.92
C GLU A 195 8.79 15.49 47.27
N LYS A 196 8.47 16.77 47.03
CA LYS A 196 7.13 17.33 47.22
C LYS A 196 6.07 16.60 46.40
N TYR A 197 6.45 16.05 45.23
CA TYR A 197 5.54 15.40 44.28
C TYR A 197 5.68 13.87 44.23
N LYS A 198 6.31 13.27 45.24
CA LYS A 198 6.58 11.84 45.30
C LYS A 198 5.31 10.96 45.13
N GLU A 199 4.20 11.41 45.69
CA GLU A 199 2.90 10.71 45.54
C GLU A 199 2.37 10.73 44.09
N LEU A 200 2.80 11.68 43.27
CA LEU A 200 2.44 11.79 41.85
C LEU A 200 3.27 10.84 40.97
N ASN A 201 4.41 10.32 41.43
CA ASN A 201 5.33 9.54 40.62
C ASN A 201 4.69 8.35 39.85
N PRO A 202 3.78 7.54 40.42
CA PRO A 202 3.15 6.47 39.68
C PRO A 202 2.32 6.98 38.49
N LEU A 203 1.59 8.07 38.66
CA LEU A 203 0.79 8.70 37.61
C LEU A 203 1.66 9.32 36.51
N ILE A 204 2.75 10.02 36.92
CA ILE A 204 3.74 10.59 36.00
C ILE A 204 4.43 9.49 35.20
N SER A 205 4.81 8.37 35.81
CA SER A 205 5.42 7.24 35.13
C SER A 205 4.47 6.62 34.08
N THR A 206 3.18 6.47 34.42
CA THR A 206 2.16 5.99 33.50
C THR A 206 1.97 6.96 32.34
N TYR A 207 1.88 8.26 32.60
CA TYR A 207 1.74 9.28 31.56
C TYR A 207 2.97 9.30 30.63
N LYS A 208 4.18 9.29 31.18
CA LYS A 208 5.45 9.23 30.43
C LYS A 208 5.47 8.01 29.50
N THR A 209 5.16 6.83 30.05
CA THR A 209 5.16 5.57 29.30
C THR A 209 4.12 5.60 28.16
N SER A 210 2.92 6.07 28.45
CA SER A 210 1.84 6.19 27.43
C SER A 210 2.24 7.13 26.30
N PHE A 211 2.83 8.30 26.63
CA PHE A 211 3.29 9.25 25.62
C PHE A 211 4.44 8.70 24.79
N LEU A 212 5.46 8.09 25.41
CA LEU A 212 6.61 7.53 24.69
C LEU A 212 6.21 6.33 23.80
N ASN A 213 5.26 5.52 24.21
CA ASN A 213 4.71 4.45 23.38
C ASN A 213 3.99 5.01 22.13
N LEU A 214 3.24 6.09 22.29
CA LEU A 214 2.64 6.79 21.16
C LEU A 214 3.71 7.37 20.22
N VAL A 215 4.70 8.06 20.75
CA VAL A 215 5.84 8.62 19.99
C VAL A 215 6.54 7.52 19.18
N SER A 216 6.87 6.40 19.83
CA SER A 216 7.54 5.26 19.17
C SER A 216 6.70 4.68 18.04
N SER A 217 5.40 4.49 18.25
CA SER A 217 4.51 3.94 17.23
C SER A 217 4.27 4.91 16.05
N GLU A 218 4.16 6.20 16.33
CA GLU A 218 4.08 7.23 15.28
C GLU A 218 5.39 7.30 14.46
N LYS A 219 6.56 7.16 15.11
CA LYS A 219 7.87 7.12 14.44
C LYS A 219 8.02 5.89 13.55
N GLU A 220 7.58 4.72 14.01
CA GLU A 220 7.56 3.47 13.24
C GLU A 220 6.66 3.60 12.00
N LYS A 221 5.46 4.14 12.16
CA LYS A 221 4.56 4.42 11.05
C LYS A 221 5.18 5.38 10.04
N GLY A 222 5.84 6.38 10.53
CA GLY A 222 6.40 7.50 9.78
C GLY A 222 5.57 8.77 9.97
N PHE A 223 6.24 9.86 10.31
CA PHE A 223 5.61 11.17 10.51
C PHE A 223 5.10 11.79 9.21
N ASN A 224 5.64 11.36 8.09
CA ASN A 224 5.28 11.77 6.74
C ASN A 224 5.73 10.70 5.73
N GLU A 225 5.49 10.95 4.45
CA GLU A 225 5.86 10.04 3.34
C GLU A 225 7.39 9.82 3.15
N ASN A 226 8.24 10.48 3.93
CA ASN A 226 9.70 10.37 3.85
C ASN A 226 10.31 9.60 5.03
N SER A 227 9.49 9.02 5.91
CA SER A 227 9.96 8.29 7.09
C SER A 227 9.13 7.04 7.38
N GLY A 228 9.72 6.08 8.12
CA GLY A 228 9.05 4.87 8.59
C GLY A 228 8.42 4.01 7.48
N LEU A 229 7.34 3.33 7.81
CA LEU A 229 6.56 2.51 6.87
C LEU A 229 5.93 3.35 5.75
N MET A 230 5.58 4.62 6.01
CA MET A 230 5.04 5.53 5.00
C MET A 230 6.02 5.76 3.84
N LYS A 231 7.33 5.89 4.15
CA LYS A 231 8.37 5.98 3.11
C LYS A 231 8.47 4.69 2.30
N GLN A 232 8.51 3.53 2.98
CA GLN A 232 8.56 2.24 2.30
C GLN A 232 7.36 2.06 1.35
N MET A 233 6.16 2.44 1.80
CA MET A 233 4.96 2.40 1.00
C MET A 233 5.04 3.32 -0.22
N ARG A 234 5.52 4.55 -0.07
CA ARG A 234 5.75 5.46 -1.19
C ARG A 234 6.71 4.87 -2.22
N ASP A 235 7.84 4.33 -1.75
CA ASP A 235 8.88 3.79 -2.63
C ASP A 235 8.36 2.58 -3.41
N ILE A 236 7.56 1.69 -2.78
CA ILE A 236 6.98 0.53 -3.47
C ILE A 236 5.91 0.93 -4.49
N VAL A 237 5.13 1.97 -4.20
CA VAL A 237 4.15 2.51 -5.14
C VAL A 237 4.81 3.06 -6.40
N HIS A 238 5.93 3.77 -6.28
CA HIS A 238 6.69 4.21 -7.45
C HIS A 238 7.21 3.03 -8.27
N LYS A 239 7.69 1.97 -7.61
CA LYS A 239 8.11 0.74 -8.29
C LYS A 239 6.96 0.08 -9.02
N SER A 240 5.77 -0.02 -8.40
CA SER A 240 4.60 -0.64 -9.03
C SER A 240 4.13 0.11 -10.27
N ALA A 241 4.12 1.44 -10.24
CA ALA A 241 3.77 2.27 -11.39
C ALA A 241 4.74 2.08 -12.56
N LYS A 242 6.07 2.04 -12.26
CA LYS A 242 7.10 1.81 -13.27
C LYS A 242 7.01 0.41 -13.88
N SER A 243 6.83 -0.62 -13.06
CA SER A 243 6.68 -2.00 -13.51
C SER A 243 5.47 -2.17 -14.41
N GLN A 244 4.36 -1.53 -14.07
CA GLN A 244 3.17 -1.55 -14.90
C GLN A 244 3.35 -0.83 -16.24
N GLU A 245 4.05 0.29 -16.27
CA GLU A 245 4.40 0.98 -17.53
C GLU A 245 5.22 0.09 -18.46
N ILE A 246 6.16 -0.70 -17.90
CA ILE A 246 6.96 -1.67 -18.67
C ILE A 246 6.05 -2.76 -19.24
N LEU A 247 5.19 -3.39 -18.40
CA LEU A 247 4.24 -4.41 -18.84
C LEU A 247 3.34 -3.93 -19.99
N THR A 248 2.88 -2.68 -19.95
CA THR A 248 2.07 -2.11 -21.02
C THR A 248 2.85 -2.01 -22.32
N LYS A 249 4.12 -1.56 -22.26
CA LYS A 249 4.99 -1.39 -23.45
C LYS A 249 5.47 -2.70 -24.09
N GLU A 250 5.53 -3.79 -23.33
CA GLU A 250 5.97 -5.09 -23.85
C GLU A 250 4.92 -5.76 -24.76
N ILE A 251 3.68 -5.29 -24.73
CA ILE A 251 2.55 -5.89 -25.46
C ILE A 251 2.06 -4.97 -26.60
N ASP A 252 2.39 -3.70 -26.59
CA ASP A 252 2.14 -2.76 -27.68
C ASP A 252 3.08 -3.02 -28.87
#